data_6c0c19c98ad9e1e796690b0869cc091c
#
_entry.id   6c0c19c98ad9e1e796690b0869cc091c
#
_cell.length_a   1.000
_cell.length_b   1.000
_cell.length_c   1.000
_cell.angle_alpha   90.00
_cell.angle_beta   90.00
_cell.angle_gamma   90.00
#
_symmetry.space_group_name_H-M   'P 1'
#
loop_
_entity.id
_entity.type
_entity.pdbx_description
1 polymer ?
#
loop_
_entity_poly.entity_id
_entity_poly.type
_entity_poly.pdbx_seq_one_letter_code
_entity_poly.pdbx_strand_id
1 'polypeptide(L)'
;MIVVLINKISDVGMQSSARGKGWRHAIISGTVDTESVVRAVREHNRSGYSFWITKDYGERAGDEHYHVVYFETSGSSSLRNRLSASDPGCEQKTRQVRCFHCILQYLYSGKHEMVFSHMGSEDHNGRDYCQHGDFASFNSLSADDDENSVTSESSVIPTDDADNQGNTNEEETYHQKWSQSRSGRYCSAIWKTIQEILPRSINDISNHLYRNGQIEMVIAENFNAVAGKLFDAFRENYLVKSWKDIMESIPENYFDDKGVYLTVAESLDWFEKIIAFDQFNRAEFIANVYNIMNMVLMKKNCILFRGPPNSGKTLLANSIVESALFFANVQQMSGRSQFEFQSMLHQRVILINEPKFSDITIETIKNICEGQTVAIDVKYMSNQVLPRTPLIVTTNAPLCYYTTNRAVNESALLVRSYVYEFQQFTDLRNCIGKLHPLMWKQLISDQ
;
A
#
# COMPACT_ATOMS: atom_id res chain seq x y z
N MET A 1 1.83 -15.91 -10.29
CA MET A 1 1.02 -16.08 -11.52
C MET A 1 -0.48 -15.93 -11.26
N ILE A 2 -1.06 -16.53 -10.23
CA ILE A 2 -2.47 -16.35 -9.82
C ILE A 2 -2.79 -14.88 -9.50
N VAL A 3 -1.92 -14.18 -8.77
CA VAL A 3 -2.08 -12.75 -8.45
C VAL A 3 -2.09 -11.88 -9.71
N VAL A 4 -1.29 -12.22 -10.72
CA VAL A 4 -1.26 -11.52 -12.02
C VAL A 4 -2.53 -11.77 -12.83
N LEU A 5 -3.08 -12.98 -12.75
CA LEU A 5 -4.35 -13.33 -13.42
C LEU A 5 -5.55 -12.66 -12.73
N ILE A 6 -5.59 -12.66 -11.41
CA ILE A 6 -6.61 -12.00 -10.60
C ILE A 6 -6.60 -10.48 -10.85
N ASN A 7 -5.40 -9.86 -10.91
CA ASN A 7 -5.27 -8.44 -11.23
C ASN A 7 -5.68 -8.10 -12.68
N LYS A 8 -5.44 -9.00 -13.64
CA LYS A 8 -5.92 -8.81 -15.03
C LYS A 8 -7.43 -8.94 -15.18
N ILE A 9 -8.08 -9.73 -14.33
CA ILE A 9 -9.53 -9.96 -14.37
C ILE A 9 -10.28 -8.90 -13.56
N SER A 10 -9.70 -8.31 -12.52
CA SER A 10 -10.31 -7.23 -11.74
C SER A 10 -10.50 -5.93 -12.53
N ASP A 11 -9.69 -5.72 -13.59
CA ASP A 11 -9.82 -4.55 -14.47
C ASP A 11 -10.98 -4.66 -15.47
N VAL A 12 -11.58 -5.87 -15.62
CA VAL A 12 -12.71 -6.12 -16.52
C VAL A 12 -14.03 -5.89 -15.80
N GLY A 13 -14.32 -4.62 -15.48
CA GLY A 13 -15.69 -4.17 -15.40
C GLY A 13 -16.42 -4.31 -14.08
N MET A 14 -16.15 -3.41 -13.19
CA MET A 14 -17.19 -2.87 -12.32
C MET A 14 -17.91 -1.67 -12.97
N GLN A 15 -18.53 -1.87 -14.09
CA GLN A 15 -19.58 -0.97 -14.52
C GLN A 15 -20.93 -1.57 -14.16
N SER A 16 -21.48 -1.15 -13.02
CA SER A 16 -22.87 -1.29 -12.69
C SER A 16 -23.68 -0.43 -13.68
N SER A 17 -24.04 -0.98 -14.79
CA SER A 17 -24.94 -0.30 -15.69
C SER A 17 -26.21 -1.09 -15.93
N ALA A 18 -27.28 -0.39 -16.01
CA ALA A 18 -28.60 -0.82 -16.48
C ALA A 18 -29.20 -2.04 -15.77
N ARG A 19 -30.38 -1.85 -15.25
CA ARG A 19 -31.23 -2.80 -14.51
C ARG A 19 -31.12 -4.24 -15.06
N GLY A 20 -30.56 -5.14 -14.27
CA GLY A 20 -30.60 -6.59 -14.49
C GLY A 20 -29.32 -7.23 -15.03
N LYS A 21 -28.32 -6.48 -15.49
CA LYS A 21 -27.04 -7.04 -16.00
C LYS A 21 -25.96 -6.97 -14.93
N GLY A 22 -25.11 -7.99 -14.81
CA GLY A 22 -23.95 -7.97 -13.91
C GLY A 22 -23.48 -9.35 -13.51
N TRP A 23 -22.33 -9.37 -12.81
CA TRP A 23 -21.77 -10.59 -12.27
C TRP A 23 -22.61 -11.16 -11.14
N ARG A 24 -22.83 -12.48 -11.19
CA ARG A 24 -23.56 -13.25 -10.19
C ARG A 24 -22.69 -14.34 -9.60
N HIS A 25 -22.87 -14.56 -8.31
CA HIS A 25 -22.34 -15.72 -7.60
C HIS A 25 -23.54 -16.57 -7.16
N ALA A 26 -23.62 -17.78 -7.67
CA ALA A 26 -24.61 -18.77 -7.28
C ALA A 26 -23.97 -19.88 -6.46
N ILE A 27 -24.66 -20.30 -5.40
CA ILE A 27 -24.37 -21.52 -4.64
C ILE A 27 -25.42 -22.52 -5.05
N ILE A 28 -25.00 -23.68 -5.54
CA ILE A 28 -25.86 -24.77 -6.03
C ILE A 28 -25.62 -25.97 -5.12
N SER A 29 -26.64 -26.41 -4.39
CA SER A 29 -26.64 -27.57 -3.51
C SER A 29 -27.71 -28.58 -3.93
N GLY A 30 -27.51 -29.83 -3.60
CA GLY A 30 -28.39 -30.94 -3.97
C GLY A 30 -27.62 -32.11 -4.58
N THR A 31 -28.34 -33.06 -5.18
CA THR A 31 -27.78 -34.26 -5.80
C THR A 31 -27.21 -34.06 -7.20
N VAL A 32 -26.99 -32.80 -7.63
CA VAL A 32 -26.57 -32.45 -8.97
C VAL A 32 -25.13 -32.89 -9.21
N ASP A 33 -24.91 -33.63 -10.28
CA ASP A 33 -23.58 -34.00 -10.71
C ASP A 33 -22.83 -32.81 -11.39
N THR A 34 -21.51 -32.90 -11.39
CA THR A 34 -20.62 -31.89 -11.95
C THR A 34 -20.91 -31.60 -13.44
N GLU A 35 -21.18 -32.62 -14.22
CA GLU A 35 -21.43 -32.45 -15.67
C GLU A 35 -22.72 -31.67 -15.93
N SER A 36 -23.75 -31.94 -15.14
CA SER A 36 -25.03 -31.23 -15.21
C SER A 36 -24.90 -29.75 -14.86
N VAL A 37 -24.09 -29.41 -13.84
CA VAL A 37 -23.79 -28.02 -13.47
C VAL A 37 -23.02 -27.32 -14.60
N VAL A 38 -21.95 -27.92 -15.10
CA VAL A 38 -21.13 -27.36 -16.19
C VAL A 38 -21.98 -27.14 -17.45
N ARG A 39 -22.81 -28.13 -17.84
CA ARG A 39 -23.69 -28.02 -18.98
C ARG A 39 -24.71 -26.89 -18.83
N ALA A 40 -25.39 -26.81 -17.68
CA ALA A 40 -26.38 -25.76 -17.43
C ALA A 40 -25.77 -24.37 -17.47
N VAL A 41 -24.56 -24.18 -16.92
CA VAL A 41 -23.85 -22.91 -16.93
C VAL A 41 -23.39 -22.55 -18.35
N ARG A 42 -22.84 -23.49 -19.11
CA ARG A 42 -22.49 -23.29 -20.54
C ARG A 42 -23.68 -22.90 -21.38
N GLU A 43 -24.80 -23.58 -21.23
CA GLU A 43 -26.04 -23.24 -21.95
C GLU A 43 -26.64 -21.91 -21.53
N HIS A 44 -26.48 -21.52 -20.24
CA HIS A 44 -26.88 -20.22 -19.76
C HIS A 44 -25.97 -19.11 -20.31
N ASN A 45 -24.68 -19.39 -20.46
CA ASN A 45 -23.64 -18.45 -20.88
C ASN A 45 -23.38 -18.50 -22.41
N ARG A 46 -24.44 -18.59 -23.24
CA ARG A 46 -24.35 -18.65 -24.70
C ARG A 46 -23.66 -17.45 -25.35
N SER A 47 -23.45 -16.36 -24.61
CA SER A 47 -22.84 -15.12 -25.13
C SER A 47 -21.32 -15.08 -25.03
N GLY A 48 -20.65 -16.20 -24.67
CA GLY A 48 -19.18 -16.26 -24.65
C GLY A 48 -18.51 -15.57 -23.45
N TYR A 49 -19.26 -15.16 -22.43
CA TYR A 49 -18.69 -14.57 -21.22
C TYR A 49 -17.91 -15.58 -20.38
N SER A 50 -16.92 -15.10 -19.62
CA SER A 50 -16.18 -15.94 -18.69
C SER A 50 -17.05 -16.44 -17.54
N PHE A 51 -16.78 -17.66 -17.06
CA PHE A 51 -17.41 -18.20 -15.86
C PHE A 51 -16.49 -19.20 -15.14
N TRP A 52 -16.73 -19.41 -13.83
CA TRP A 52 -15.96 -20.30 -12.96
C TRP A 52 -16.90 -21.17 -12.16
N ILE A 53 -16.53 -22.43 -11.99
CA ILE A 53 -17.23 -23.42 -11.19
C ILE A 53 -16.23 -24.08 -10.26
N THR A 54 -16.46 -24.00 -8.93
CA THR A 54 -15.69 -24.74 -7.93
C THR A 54 -16.63 -25.62 -7.13
N LYS A 55 -16.11 -26.74 -6.60
CA LYS A 55 -16.81 -27.64 -5.72
C LYS A 55 -16.28 -27.49 -4.31
N ASP A 56 -17.19 -27.39 -3.33
CA ASP A 56 -16.90 -27.43 -1.92
C ASP A 56 -17.49 -28.71 -1.34
N TYR A 57 -16.68 -29.47 -0.60
CA TYR A 57 -17.09 -30.75 -0.04
C TYR A 57 -17.80 -30.62 1.31
N GLY A 58 -17.84 -29.42 1.89
CA GLY A 58 -18.44 -29.16 3.19
C GLY A 58 -17.77 -29.90 4.35
N GLU A 59 -18.17 -29.59 5.57
CA GLU A 59 -17.66 -30.26 6.79
C GLU A 59 -18.35 -31.59 7.10
N ARG A 60 -19.47 -31.89 6.45
CA ARG A 60 -20.26 -33.11 6.67
C ARG A 60 -20.52 -33.84 5.35
N ALA A 61 -20.54 -35.16 5.40
CA ALA A 61 -20.92 -35.97 4.25
C ALA A 61 -22.35 -35.60 3.79
N GLY A 62 -22.47 -35.17 2.54
CA GLY A 62 -23.74 -34.70 1.95
C GLY A 62 -23.90 -33.18 1.84
N ASP A 63 -22.99 -32.39 2.41
CA ASP A 63 -23.01 -30.91 2.30
C ASP A 63 -22.26 -30.38 1.06
N GLU A 64 -22.03 -31.26 0.07
CA GLU A 64 -21.37 -30.87 -1.16
C GLU A 64 -22.17 -29.82 -1.92
N HIS A 65 -21.51 -28.77 -2.38
CA HIS A 65 -22.15 -27.74 -3.18
C HIS A 65 -21.18 -27.10 -4.16
N TYR A 66 -21.72 -26.44 -5.19
CA TYR A 66 -20.95 -25.76 -6.21
C TYR A 66 -21.07 -24.25 -6.05
N HIS A 67 -19.95 -23.56 -6.18
CA HIS A 67 -19.91 -22.12 -6.36
C HIS A 67 -19.74 -21.81 -7.85
N VAL A 68 -20.68 -21.04 -8.40
CA VAL A 68 -20.67 -20.64 -9.81
C VAL A 68 -20.63 -19.13 -9.89
N VAL A 69 -19.61 -18.59 -10.56
CA VAL A 69 -19.52 -17.16 -10.89
C VAL A 69 -19.74 -17.00 -12.39
N TYR A 70 -20.71 -16.20 -12.77
CA TYR A 70 -21.11 -16.00 -14.17
C TYR A 70 -21.67 -14.59 -14.39
N PHE A 71 -21.69 -14.17 -15.65
CA PHE A 71 -22.28 -12.88 -16.02
C PHE A 71 -23.73 -13.07 -16.48
N GLU A 72 -24.67 -12.35 -15.86
CA GLU A 72 -26.09 -12.42 -16.22
C GLU A 72 -26.45 -11.29 -17.18
N THR A 73 -26.97 -11.68 -18.36
CA THR A 73 -27.52 -10.78 -19.36
C THR A 73 -29.04 -10.66 -19.20
N SER A 74 -29.62 -9.48 -19.37
CA SER A 74 -31.07 -9.29 -19.33
C SER A 74 -31.77 -10.10 -20.42
N GLY A 75 -32.75 -10.90 -20.04
CA GLY A 75 -33.59 -11.69 -20.98
C GLY A 75 -33.26 -13.20 -21.06
N SER A 76 -32.25 -13.69 -20.35
CA SER A 76 -32.01 -15.12 -20.23
C SER A 76 -32.92 -15.74 -19.16
N SER A 77 -33.43 -16.97 -19.40
CA SER A 77 -34.04 -17.79 -18.36
C SER A 77 -33.03 -17.98 -17.23
N SER A 78 -33.46 -17.84 -15.97
CA SER A 78 -32.54 -17.94 -14.83
C SER A 78 -31.78 -19.27 -14.86
N LEU A 79 -30.53 -19.27 -14.44
CA LEU A 79 -29.72 -20.51 -14.29
C LEU A 79 -30.48 -21.54 -13.45
N ARG A 80 -31.26 -21.08 -12.46
CA ARG A 80 -32.14 -21.90 -11.65
C ARG A 80 -33.12 -22.73 -12.46
N ASN A 81 -33.80 -22.16 -13.44
CA ASN A 81 -34.80 -22.86 -14.27
C ASN A 81 -34.14 -23.97 -15.09
N ARG A 82 -32.90 -23.78 -15.53
CA ARG A 82 -32.15 -24.80 -16.30
C ARG A 82 -31.69 -25.96 -15.42
N LEU A 83 -31.22 -25.65 -14.20
CA LEU A 83 -30.79 -26.66 -13.24
C LEU A 83 -32.00 -27.45 -12.71
N SER A 84 -33.12 -26.78 -12.37
CA SER A 84 -34.34 -27.45 -11.91
C SER A 84 -35.00 -28.32 -12.97
N ALA A 85 -34.73 -28.06 -14.24
CA ALA A 85 -35.18 -28.94 -15.33
C ALA A 85 -34.36 -30.23 -15.42
N SER A 86 -33.09 -30.20 -14.96
CA SER A 86 -32.18 -31.34 -14.95
C SER A 86 -32.26 -32.12 -13.62
N ASP A 87 -32.48 -31.43 -12.51
CA ASP A 87 -32.63 -32.00 -11.15
C ASP A 87 -33.63 -31.20 -10.34
N PRO A 88 -34.85 -31.71 -10.11
CA PRO A 88 -35.87 -31.05 -9.32
C PRO A 88 -35.52 -30.81 -7.84
N GLY A 89 -34.54 -31.54 -7.30
CA GLY A 89 -34.05 -31.37 -5.92
C GLY A 89 -32.96 -30.32 -5.75
N CYS A 90 -32.55 -29.66 -6.83
CA CYS A 90 -31.47 -28.67 -6.80
C CYS A 90 -31.93 -27.35 -6.16
N GLU A 91 -31.24 -26.93 -5.10
CA GLU A 91 -31.39 -25.62 -4.51
C GLU A 91 -30.34 -24.63 -5.05
N GLN A 92 -30.76 -23.42 -5.39
CA GLN A 92 -29.88 -22.36 -5.83
C GLN A 92 -30.10 -21.09 -5.03
N LYS A 93 -29.02 -20.55 -4.45
CA LYS A 93 -28.96 -19.22 -3.84
C LYS A 93 -28.07 -18.32 -4.69
N THR A 94 -28.60 -17.24 -5.24
CA THR A 94 -27.87 -16.33 -6.11
C THR A 94 -27.74 -14.96 -5.48
N ARG A 95 -26.53 -14.39 -5.52
CA ARG A 95 -26.24 -13.04 -5.05
C ARG A 95 -25.51 -12.23 -6.14
N GLN A 96 -25.71 -10.92 -6.13
CA GLN A 96 -24.91 -10.03 -7.00
C GLN A 96 -23.49 -9.95 -6.45
N VAL A 97 -22.51 -10.09 -7.35
CA VAL A 97 -21.10 -9.91 -7.00
C VAL A 97 -20.82 -8.42 -6.85
N ARG A 98 -20.48 -7.99 -5.64
CA ARG A 98 -20.12 -6.59 -5.33
C ARG A 98 -18.65 -6.30 -5.54
N CYS A 99 -17.80 -7.31 -5.33
CA CYS A 99 -16.35 -7.25 -5.53
C CYS A 99 -15.91 -8.53 -6.24
N PHE A 100 -15.56 -8.40 -7.51
CA PHE A 100 -15.16 -9.54 -8.33
C PHE A 100 -13.84 -10.14 -7.86
N HIS A 101 -12.89 -9.29 -7.48
CA HIS A 101 -11.61 -9.71 -6.90
C HIS A 101 -11.80 -10.57 -5.63
N CYS A 102 -12.64 -10.12 -4.71
CA CYS A 102 -12.90 -10.87 -3.46
C CYS A 102 -13.53 -12.23 -3.71
N ILE A 103 -14.43 -12.36 -4.69
CA ILE A 103 -15.06 -13.65 -4.99
C ILE A 103 -14.07 -14.60 -5.67
N LEU A 104 -13.23 -14.11 -6.57
CA LEU A 104 -12.19 -14.95 -7.17
C LEU A 104 -11.15 -15.39 -6.13
N GLN A 105 -10.70 -14.50 -5.28
CA GLN A 105 -9.79 -14.83 -4.18
C GLN A 105 -10.40 -15.91 -3.25
N TYR A 106 -11.69 -15.81 -2.96
CA TYR A 106 -12.42 -16.83 -2.22
C TYR A 106 -12.43 -18.19 -2.95
N LEU A 107 -12.74 -18.22 -4.25
CA LEU A 107 -12.77 -19.44 -5.05
C LEU A 107 -11.40 -20.12 -5.19
N TYR A 108 -10.31 -19.32 -5.15
CA TYR A 108 -8.93 -19.81 -5.26
C TYR A 108 -8.23 -19.96 -3.89
N SER A 109 -8.96 -19.88 -2.77
CA SER A 109 -8.38 -19.93 -1.40
C SER A 109 -7.83 -21.29 -0.97
N GLY A 110 -7.81 -22.30 -1.85
CA GLY A 110 -7.37 -23.67 -1.56
C GLY A 110 -8.38 -24.53 -0.80
N LYS A 111 -9.54 -23.95 -0.39
CA LYS A 111 -10.63 -24.67 0.27
C LYS A 111 -11.63 -25.30 -0.71
N HIS A 112 -11.54 -24.93 -1.98
CA HIS A 112 -12.47 -25.34 -3.03
C HIS A 112 -11.72 -26.01 -4.16
N GLU A 113 -12.26 -27.10 -4.68
CA GLU A 113 -11.74 -27.73 -5.87
C GLU A 113 -12.25 -27.01 -7.12
N MET A 114 -11.34 -26.57 -7.99
CA MET A 114 -11.70 -25.98 -9.28
C MET A 114 -12.19 -27.07 -10.22
N VAL A 115 -13.47 -27.05 -10.51
CA VAL A 115 -14.10 -28.05 -11.39
C VAL A 115 -14.03 -27.64 -12.83
N PHE A 116 -14.29 -26.36 -13.12
CA PHE A 116 -14.31 -25.85 -14.47
C PHE A 116 -14.13 -24.32 -14.52
N SER A 117 -13.38 -23.84 -15.48
CA SER A 117 -13.33 -22.43 -15.82
C SER A 117 -13.38 -22.22 -17.32
N HIS A 118 -14.08 -21.19 -17.76
CA HIS A 118 -14.12 -20.74 -19.13
C HIS A 118 -13.77 -19.27 -19.17
N MET A 119 -12.76 -18.95 -19.99
CA MET A 119 -12.41 -17.56 -20.29
C MET A 119 -13.06 -17.21 -21.62
N GLY A 120 -13.99 -16.27 -21.61
CA GLY A 120 -14.65 -15.82 -22.85
C GLY A 120 -13.64 -15.22 -23.82
N SER A 121 -13.91 -15.37 -25.10
CA SER A 121 -13.10 -14.81 -26.18
C SER A 121 -13.24 -13.31 -26.31
N GLU A 122 -14.32 -12.74 -25.79
CA GLU A 122 -14.59 -11.30 -25.81
C GLU A 122 -14.75 -10.77 -24.38
N ASP A 123 -13.96 -9.76 -24.01
CA ASP A 123 -14.32 -8.90 -22.91
C ASP A 123 -15.45 -7.95 -23.35
N HIS A 124 -16.04 -7.24 -22.41
CA HIS A 124 -17.12 -6.29 -22.70
C HIS A 124 -16.72 -5.16 -23.66
N ASN A 125 -15.47 -5.11 -24.11
CA ASN A 125 -14.87 -4.11 -24.99
C ASN A 125 -14.31 -4.71 -26.29
N GLY A 126 -14.58 -5.98 -26.61
CA GLY A 126 -14.15 -6.61 -27.85
C GLY A 126 -12.65 -6.93 -27.94
N ARG A 127 -12.00 -7.25 -26.82
CA ARG A 127 -10.60 -7.69 -26.81
C ARG A 127 -10.48 -9.20 -26.64
N ASP A 128 -9.76 -9.83 -27.55
CA ASP A 128 -9.42 -11.25 -27.49
C ASP A 128 -8.49 -11.54 -26.31
N TYR A 129 -8.94 -12.36 -25.36
CA TYR A 129 -8.09 -12.94 -24.33
C TYR A 129 -7.75 -14.39 -24.67
N CYS A 130 -6.44 -14.69 -24.60
CA CYS A 130 -5.84 -15.96 -24.99
C CYS A 130 -6.60 -17.19 -24.49
N GLN A 131 -6.81 -18.09 -25.43
CA GLN A 131 -7.40 -19.41 -25.26
C GLN A 131 -6.47 -20.36 -24.51
N HIS A 132 -7.08 -21.18 -23.64
CA HIS A 132 -6.58 -22.47 -23.12
C HIS A 132 -5.26 -22.46 -22.30
N GLY A 133 -5.39 -22.56 -21.01
CA GLY A 133 -4.45 -23.27 -20.15
C GLY A 133 -5.22 -24.34 -19.38
N ASP A 134 -4.82 -25.58 -19.50
CA ASP A 134 -5.33 -26.69 -18.72
C ASP A 134 -5.01 -26.46 -17.25
N PHE A 135 -6.05 -26.20 -16.47
CA PHE A 135 -5.94 -25.94 -15.02
C PHE A 135 -5.55 -27.19 -14.20
N ALA A 136 -5.52 -28.36 -14.80
CA ALA A 136 -5.05 -29.60 -14.15
C ALA A 136 -3.58 -29.53 -13.70
N SER A 137 -2.75 -28.68 -14.33
CA SER A 137 -1.36 -28.49 -13.94
C SER A 137 -1.16 -27.48 -12.77
N PHE A 138 -2.21 -26.80 -12.33
CA PHE A 138 -2.13 -25.82 -11.25
C PHE A 138 -2.26 -26.41 -9.84
N ASN A 139 -2.98 -27.53 -9.70
CA ASN A 139 -3.13 -28.21 -8.42
C ASN A 139 -1.87 -28.97 -7.98
N SER A 140 -0.91 -29.22 -8.89
CA SER A 140 0.36 -29.88 -8.55
C SER A 140 1.44 -28.93 -7.98
N LEU A 141 1.22 -27.61 -8.06
CA LEU A 141 2.20 -26.60 -7.59
C LEU A 141 1.85 -26.01 -6.22
N SER A 142 0.66 -26.29 -5.68
CA SER A 142 0.23 -25.78 -4.37
C SER A 142 0.30 -26.81 -3.24
N ALA A 143 0.75 -28.04 -3.51
CA ALA A 143 0.81 -29.12 -2.53
C ALA A 143 2.19 -29.41 -1.92
N ASP A 144 3.26 -28.75 -2.42
CA ASP A 144 4.65 -29.10 -2.02
C ASP A 144 5.37 -28.07 -1.10
N ASP A 145 4.68 -27.06 -0.60
CA ASP A 145 5.32 -26.01 0.23
C ASP A 145 4.97 -26.02 1.73
N ASP A 146 4.49 -27.13 2.29
CA ASP A 146 4.34 -27.28 3.73
C ASP A 146 4.94 -28.62 4.20
N GLU A 147 6.25 -28.71 4.24
CA GLU A 147 7.04 -29.48 5.22
C GLU A 147 8.54 -29.41 4.85
N ASN A 148 9.31 -28.52 5.50
CA ASN A 148 10.54 -28.92 6.15
C ASN A 148 11.18 -27.80 6.98
N SER A 149 11.25 -28.12 8.24
CA SER A 149 12.03 -27.46 9.30
C SER A 149 13.54 -27.63 9.08
N VAL A 150 14.26 -26.55 9.38
CA VAL A 150 15.60 -26.49 10.05
C VAL A 150 16.64 -27.52 9.66
N THR A 151 17.69 -27.09 8.95
CA THR A 151 19.08 -27.29 9.38
C THR A 151 19.99 -26.26 8.70
N SER A 152 20.78 -25.60 9.52
CA SER A 152 21.94 -24.80 9.17
C SER A 152 23.04 -25.67 8.54
N GLU A 153 23.55 -25.26 7.38
CA GLU A 153 24.93 -25.53 7.03
C GLU A 153 25.45 -24.54 5.98
N SER A 154 26.56 -23.94 6.32
CA SER A 154 27.42 -23.09 5.51
C SER A 154 28.01 -23.86 4.33
N SER A 155 27.92 -23.34 3.11
CA SER A 155 28.85 -23.74 2.05
C SER A 155 29.09 -22.61 1.05
N VAL A 156 30.29 -22.09 1.13
CA VAL A 156 31.29 -21.73 0.10
C VAL A 156 30.71 -21.50 -1.32
N ILE A 157 30.85 -20.27 -1.78
CA ILE A 157 30.70 -19.86 -3.17
C ILE A 157 31.92 -20.40 -3.96
N PRO A 158 31.72 -21.13 -5.07
CA PRO A 158 32.75 -21.27 -6.08
C PRO A 158 32.64 -20.12 -7.08
N THR A 159 33.68 -19.39 -7.25
CA THR A 159 33.96 -18.56 -8.42
C THR A 159 34.27 -19.48 -9.60
N ASP A 160 33.45 -19.45 -10.63
CA ASP A 160 33.85 -19.88 -11.96
C ASP A 160 33.37 -18.83 -12.98
N ASP A 161 34.35 -18.09 -13.48
CA ASP A 161 34.29 -17.33 -14.72
C ASP A 161 34.23 -18.32 -15.89
N ALA A 162 33.13 -18.36 -16.61
CA ALA A 162 33.12 -18.70 -18.04
C ALA A 162 31.70 -18.56 -18.65
N ASP A 163 31.62 -17.73 -19.67
CA ASP A 163 30.68 -17.79 -20.80
C ASP A 163 29.16 -17.64 -20.52
N ASN A 164 28.71 -16.39 -20.34
CA ASN A 164 27.32 -16.03 -20.58
C ASN A 164 27.20 -14.78 -21.50
N GLN A 165 27.73 -14.88 -22.73
CA GLN A 165 27.58 -13.81 -23.74
C GLN A 165 26.35 -13.98 -24.64
N GLY A 166 25.43 -14.91 -24.34
CA GLY A 166 24.30 -15.24 -25.18
C GLY A 166 22.95 -14.56 -24.84
N ASN A 167 22.74 -14.09 -23.60
CA ASN A 167 21.40 -13.67 -23.16
C ASN A 167 21.16 -12.16 -23.09
N THR A 168 22.20 -11.33 -23.13
CA THR A 168 22.07 -9.87 -23.01
C THR A 168 21.44 -9.21 -24.23
N ASN A 169 21.67 -9.75 -25.42
CA ASN A 169 21.17 -9.16 -26.66
C ASN A 169 19.66 -9.39 -26.89
N GLU A 170 19.09 -10.46 -26.36
CA GLU A 170 17.66 -10.75 -26.50
C GLU A 170 16.83 -9.93 -25.49
N GLU A 171 17.30 -9.75 -24.26
CA GLU A 171 16.67 -8.90 -23.25
C GLU A 171 16.73 -7.43 -23.64
N GLU A 172 17.87 -6.92 -24.10
CA GLU A 172 18.00 -5.56 -24.63
C GLU A 172 17.08 -5.31 -25.82
N THR A 173 16.94 -6.28 -26.73
CA THR A 173 16.06 -6.17 -27.89
C THR A 173 14.58 -6.19 -27.47
N TYR A 174 14.22 -6.97 -26.46
CA TYR A 174 12.86 -7.00 -25.90
C TYR A 174 12.50 -5.68 -25.21
N HIS A 175 13.39 -5.15 -24.36
CA HIS A 175 13.21 -3.85 -23.71
C HIS A 175 13.08 -2.71 -24.72
N GLN A 176 13.90 -2.69 -25.78
CA GLN A 176 13.78 -1.70 -26.86
C GLN A 176 12.45 -1.80 -27.60
N LYS A 177 12.00 -3.00 -27.95
CA LYS A 177 10.69 -3.21 -28.62
C LYS A 177 9.53 -2.82 -27.73
N TRP A 178 9.59 -3.15 -26.42
CA TRP A 178 8.54 -2.78 -25.48
C TRP A 178 8.48 -1.27 -25.29
N SER A 179 9.60 -0.59 -25.09
CA SER A 179 9.66 0.86 -24.90
C SER A 179 9.13 1.64 -26.13
N GLN A 180 9.22 1.07 -27.31
CA GLN A 180 8.67 1.65 -28.57
C GLN A 180 7.18 1.35 -28.76
N SER A 181 6.60 0.41 -28.01
CA SER A 181 5.16 0.12 -28.07
C SER A 181 4.34 1.30 -27.55
N ARG A 182 3.06 1.40 -27.96
CA ARG A 182 2.14 2.44 -27.44
C ARG A 182 2.03 2.38 -25.91
N SER A 183 1.95 1.17 -25.35
CA SER A 183 1.88 0.95 -23.89
C SER A 183 3.19 1.34 -23.21
N GLY A 184 4.34 0.96 -23.77
CA GLY A 184 5.64 1.31 -23.23
C GLY A 184 5.89 2.83 -23.21
N ARG A 185 5.54 3.51 -24.29
CA ARG A 185 5.63 4.99 -24.37
C ARG A 185 4.73 5.67 -23.34
N TYR A 186 3.52 5.16 -23.13
CA TYR A 186 2.59 5.66 -22.14
C TYR A 186 3.12 5.49 -20.71
N CYS A 187 3.58 4.31 -20.35
CA CYS A 187 4.21 4.04 -19.05
C CYS A 187 5.45 4.90 -18.83
N SER A 188 6.30 5.05 -19.85
CA SER A 188 7.51 5.86 -19.79
C SER A 188 7.21 7.36 -19.60
N ALA A 189 6.15 7.86 -20.23
CA ALA A 189 5.72 9.25 -20.05
C ALA A 189 5.23 9.51 -18.63
N ILE A 190 4.39 8.63 -18.06
CA ILE A 190 3.93 8.75 -16.67
C ILE A 190 5.11 8.62 -15.69
N TRP A 191 6.03 7.67 -15.93
CA TRP A 191 7.21 7.51 -15.09
C TRP A 191 8.12 8.73 -15.11
N LYS A 192 8.35 9.31 -16.28
CA LYS A 192 9.10 10.57 -16.41
C LYS A 192 8.45 11.71 -15.62
N THR A 193 7.13 11.85 -15.73
CA THR A 193 6.37 12.83 -14.94
C THR A 193 6.56 12.58 -13.44
N ILE A 194 6.46 11.32 -12.96
CA ILE A 194 6.69 10.98 -11.56
C ILE A 194 8.09 11.41 -11.09
N GLN A 195 9.12 11.13 -11.87
CA GLN A 195 10.49 11.51 -11.54
C GLN A 195 10.71 13.03 -11.52
N GLU A 196 9.99 13.76 -12.39
CA GLU A 196 10.10 15.22 -12.51
C GLU A 196 9.43 15.95 -11.33
N ILE A 197 8.21 15.51 -10.94
CA ILE A 197 7.42 16.25 -9.95
C ILE A 197 7.54 15.69 -8.53
N LEU A 198 8.11 14.50 -8.33
CA LEU A 198 8.19 13.79 -7.06
C LEU A 198 6.82 13.80 -6.33
N PRO A 199 5.78 13.15 -6.88
CA PRO A 199 4.42 13.24 -6.38
C PRO A 199 4.29 12.57 -5.01
N ARG A 200 3.37 13.07 -4.19
CA ARG A 200 2.96 12.43 -2.92
C ARG A 200 1.70 11.60 -3.06
N SER A 201 1.00 11.77 -4.17
CA SER A 201 -0.23 11.04 -4.48
C SER A 201 -0.43 10.92 -5.99
N ILE A 202 -1.31 10.00 -6.40
CA ILE A 202 -1.72 9.87 -7.81
C ILE A 202 -2.40 11.16 -8.30
N ASN A 203 -3.09 11.87 -7.41
CA ASN A 203 -3.73 13.13 -7.74
C ASN A 203 -2.73 14.22 -8.15
N ASP A 204 -1.50 14.22 -7.60
CA ASP A 204 -0.47 15.17 -7.99
C ASP A 204 -0.03 14.92 -9.44
N ILE A 205 0.08 13.64 -9.84
CA ILE A 205 0.38 13.24 -11.21
C ILE A 205 -0.74 13.73 -12.15
N SER A 206 -2.01 13.45 -11.80
CA SER A 206 -3.15 13.88 -12.59
C SER A 206 -3.20 15.39 -12.74
N ASN A 207 -3.02 16.13 -11.64
CA ASN A 207 -3.06 17.59 -11.63
C ASN A 207 -1.93 18.21 -12.48
N HIS A 208 -0.73 17.63 -12.43
CA HIS A 208 0.39 18.07 -13.26
C HIS A 208 0.11 17.85 -14.75
N LEU A 209 -0.37 16.66 -15.12
CA LEU A 209 -0.73 16.36 -16.50
C LEU A 209 -1.86 17.26 -17.01
N TYR A 210 -2.88 17.56 -16.19
CA TYR A 210 -3.93 18.52 -16.55
C TYR A 210 -3.38 19.93 -16.80
N ARG A 211 -2.52 20.43 -15.91
CA ARG A 211 -1.91 21.78 -16.06
C ARG A 211 -1.05 21.90 -17.31
N ASN A 212 -0.40 20.81 -17.73
CA ASN A 212 0.45 20.74 -18.91
C ASN A 212 -0.33 20.40 -20.20
N GLY A 213 -1.66 20.40 -20.17
CA GLY A 213 -2.49 20.12 -21.34
C GLY A 213 -2.51 18.67 -21.79
N GLN A 214 -1.98 17.74 -20.99
CA GLN A 214 -1.91 16.30 -21.30
C GLN A 214 -3.14 15.56 -20.80
N ILE A 215 -4.32 16.14 -20.98
CA ILE A 215 -5.61 15.61 -20.49
C ILE A 215 -5.88 14.20 -21.02
N GLU A 216 -5.51 13.93 -22.28
CA GLU A 216 -5.71 12.63 -22.94
C GLU A 216 -5.08 11.48 -22.15
N MET A 217 -3.96 11.73 -21.47
CA MET A 217 -3.31 10.72 -20.63
C MET A 217 -4.12 10.37 -19.40
N VAL A 218 -4.78 11.36 -18.80
CA VAL A 218 -5.53 11.18 -17.53
C VAL A 218 -6.90 10.55 -17.77
N ILE A 219 -7.54 10.85 -18.90
CA ILE A 219 -8.84 10.26 -19.26
C ILE A 219 -8.74 8.84 -19.83
N ALA A 220 -7.51 8.35 -20.10
CA ALA A 220 -7.32 6.98 -20.55
C ALA A 220 -7.84 5.98 -19.50
N GLU A 221 -8.63 4.99 -19.93
CA GLU A 221 -9.30 4.04 -19.03
C GLU A 221 -8.37 3.35 -18.03
N ASN A 222 -7.10 3.12 -18.41
CA ASN A 222 -6.12 2.44 -17.58
C ASN A 222 -5.21 3.40 -16.79
N PHE A 223 -5.43 4.72 -16.82
CA PHE A 223 -4.55 5.68 -16.16
C PHE A 223 -4.35 5.39 -14.68
N ASN A 224 -5.43 5.24 -13.93
CA ASN A 224 -5.35 5.00 -12.48
C ASN A 224 -4.58 3.71 -12.15
N ALA A 225 -4.77 2.65 -12.94
CA ALA A 225 -4.09 1.39 -12.74
C ALA A 225 -2.58 1.49 -13.03
N VAL A 226 -2.21 2.15 -14.13
CA VAL A 226 -0.81 2.33 -14.53
C VAL A 226 -0.11 3.33 -13.61
N ALA A 227 -0.70 4.51 -13.41
CA ALA A 227 -0.14 5.54 -12.53
C ALA A 227 -0.02 5.02 -11.08
N GLY A 228 -1.01 4.25 -10.59
CA GLY A 228 -0.97 3.63 -9.27
C GLY A 228 0.23 2.70 -9.11
N LYS A 229 0.43 1.77 -10.03
CA LYS A 229 1.57 0.82 -9.99
C LYS A 229 2.93 1.53 -10.07
N LEU A 230 3.05 2.52 -10.95
CA LEU A 230 4.28 3.30 -11.09
C LEU A 230 4.53 4.16 -9.85
N PHE A 231 3.49 4.77 -9.30
CA PHE A 231 3.59 5.53 -8.06
C PHE A 231 3.96 4.64 -6.86
N ASP A 232 3.37 3.46 -6.73
CA ASP A 232 3.72 2.50 -5.67
C ASP A 232 5.19 2.07 -5.80
N ALA A 233 5.66 1.72 -7.00
CA ALA A 233 7.06 1.39 -7.23
C ALA A 233 8.02 2.57 -6.91
N PHE A 234 7.63 3.79 -7.25
CA PHE A 234 8.37 5.00 -6.90
C PHE A 234 8.44 5.20 -5.39
N ARG A 235 7.28 5.10 -4.70
CA ARG A 235 7.19 5.24 -3.25
C ARG A 235 8.04 4.19 -2.53
N GLU A 236 7.93 2.91 -2.88
CA GLU A 236 8.70 1.82 -2.28
C GLU A 236 10.22 2.05 -2.44
N ASN A 237 10.66 2.58 -3.58
CA ASN A 237 12.06 2.95 -3.77
C ASN A 237 12.51 4.05 -2.78
N TYR A 238 11.65 5.03 -2.48
CA TYR A 238 11.95 6.09 -1.51
C TYR A 238 11.93 5.60 -0.05
N LEU A 239 11.10 4.60 0.27
CA LEU A 239 11.05 4.04 1.63
C LEU A 239 12.36 3.37 2.06
N VAL A 240 13.12 2.82 1.11
CA VAL A 240 14.39 2.13 1.38
C VAL A 240 15.63 3.04 1.28
N LYS A 241 15.52 4.24 0.69
CA LYS A 241 16.63 5.19 0.57
C LYS A 241 17.06 5.74 1.94
N SER A 242 18.35 6.08 2.08
CA SER A 242 18.80 6.87 3.22
C SER A 242 18.14 8.26 3.21
N TRP A 243 18.01 8.87 4.37
CA TRP A 243 17.44 10.22 4.46
C TRP A 243 18.25 11.26 3.68
N LYS A 244 19.58 11.10 3.66
CA LYS A 244 20.46 11.95 2.86
C LYS A 244 20.17 11.81 1.35
N ASP A 245 20.08 10.57 0.85
CA ASP A 245 19.80 10.33 -0.58
C ASP A 245 18.41 10.85 -0.99
N ILE A 246 17.43 10.79 -0.09
CA ILE A 246 16.11 11.38 -0.33
C ILE A 246 16.26 12.89 -0.52
N MET A 247 16.91 13.59 0.39
CA MET A 247 17.07 15.04 0.31
C MET A 247 17.91 15.47 -0.90
N GLU A 248 18.92 14.68 -1.27
CA GLU A 248 19.72 14.93 -2.48
C GLU A 248 18.90 14.75 -3.77
N SER A 249 17.91 13.85 -3.75
CA SER A 249 17.03 13.63 -4.91
C SER A 249 15.92 14.68 -5.07
N ILE A 250 15.66 15.51 -4.05
CA ILE A 250 14.66 16.57 -4.11
C ILE A 250 15.27 17.80 -4.78
N PRO A 251 14.66 18.32 -5.88
CA PRO A 251 15.10 19.57 -6.52
C PRO A 251 15.06 20.74 -5.54
N GLU A 252 16.01 21.67 -5.66
CA GLU A 252 16.10 22.83 -4.75
C GLU A 252 14.82 23.68 -4.76
N ASN A 253 14.19 23.82 -5.92
CA ASN A 253 12.96 24.60 -6.10
C ASN A 253 11.67 23.81 -5.78
N TYR A 254 11.76 22.57 -5.29
CA TYR A 254 10.59 21.72 -5.04
C TYR A 254 9.59 22.33 -4.06
N PHE A 255 10.07 23.11 -3.09
CA PHE A 255 9.26 23.75 -2.06
C PHE A 255 8.95 25.22 -2.37
N ASP A 256 9.59 25.86 -3.36
CA ASP A 256 9.51 27.30 -3.63
C ASP A 256 8.14 27.74 -4.15
N ASP A 257 7.49 26.93 -4.98
CA ASP A 257 6.21 27.27 -5.63
C ASP A 257 5.01 27.44 -4.68
N LYS A 258 5.19 27.15 -3.41
CA LYS A 258 4.06 27.10 -2.46
C LYS A 258 3.91 28.39 -1.64
N GLY A 259 4.84 29.31 -1.66
CA GLY A 259 4.80 30.59 -0.93
C GLY A 259 4.60 30.44 0.60
N VAL A 260 4.79 29.22 1.11
CA VAL A 260 4.50 28.84 2.51
C VAL A 260 5.80 28.69 3.30
N TYR A 261 6.89 28.37 2.61
CA TYR A 261 8.18 28.12 3.23
C TYR A 261 9.05 29.38 3.21
N LEU A 262 9.81 29.55 4.30
CA LEU A 262 10.94 30.47 4.36
C LEU A 262 12.04 30.00 3.40
N THR A 263 12.97 30.86 3.06
CA THR A 263 14.20 30.44 2.36
C THR A 263 15.03 29.50 3.24
N VAL A 264 15.92 28.73 2.65
CA VAL A 264 16.82 27.83 3.39
C VAL A 264 17.66 28.63 4.40
N ALA A 265 18.18 29.82 4.03
CA ALA A 265 18.98 30.67 4.90
C ALA A 265 18.18 31.19 6.10
N GLU A 266 16.98 31.70 5.87
CA GLU A 266 16.08 32.14 6.97
C GLU A 266 15.70 30.96 7.88
N SER A 267 15.50 29.80 7.32
CA SER A 267 15.17 28.59 8.06
C SER A 267 16.31 28.13 8.96
N LEU A 268 17.55 28.23 8.50
CA LEU A 268 18.74 27.97 9.30
C LEU A 268 18.88 28.99 10.45
N ASP A 269 18.64 30.27 10.18
CA ASP A 269 18.68 31.30 11.21
C ASP A 269 17.62 31.04 12.30
N TRP A 270 16.39 30.66 11.92
CA TRP A 270 15.36 30.28 12.89
C TRP A 270 15.69 28.98 13.64
N PHE A 271 16.29 28.00 12.96
CA PHE A 271 16.76 26.78 13.62
C PHE A 271 17.77 27.11 14.71
N GLU A 272 18.80 27.90 14.40
CA GLU A 272 19.83 28.30 15.37
C GLU A 272 19.22 29.09 16.54
N LYS A 273 18.27 29.99 16.29
CA LYS A 273 17.57 30.75 17.36
C LYS A 273 16.80 29.82 18.27
N ILE A 274 16.08 28.81 17.75
CA ILE A 274 15.32 27.85 18.56
C ILE A 274 16.28 26.99 19.39
N ILE A 275 17.31 26.44 18.77
CA ILE A 275 18.29 25.58 19.44
C ILE A 275 19.02 26.34 20.58
N ALA A 276 19.42 27.57 20.30
CA ALA A 276 20.09 28.43 21.31
C ALA A 276 19.16 28.82 22.45
N PHE A 277 17.91 29.16 22.15
CA PHE A 277 16.92 29.54 23.15
C PHE A 277 16.62 28.44 24.16
N ASP A 278 16.43 27.20 23.64
CA ASP A 278 16.17 26.01 24.46
C ASP A 278 17.45 25.39 25.03
N GLN A 279 18.62 25.98 24.74
CA GLN A 279 19.95 25.52 25.18
C GLN A 279 20.26 24.08 24.77
N PHE A 280 19.77 23.63 23.63
CA PHE A 280 20.09 22.30 23.12
C PHE A 280 21.53 22.27 22.58
N ASN A 281 22.21 21.14 22.77
CA ASN A 281 23.46 20.91 22.07
C ASN A 281 23.18 20.69 20.58
N ARG A 282 23.59 21.67 19.75
CA ARG A 282 23.34 21.67 18.32
C ARG A 282 23.80 20.38 17.62
N ALA A 283 25.04 19.98 17.85
CA ALA A 283 25.62 18.80 17.21
C ALA A 283 24.90 17.52 17.64
N GLU A 284 24.61 17.38 18.92
CA GLU A 284 23.87 16.24 19.46
C GLU A 284 22.43 16.20 18.90
N PHE A 285 21.76 17.35 18.82
CA PHE A 285 20.40 17.44 18.29
C PHE A 285 20.35 16.94 16.83
N ILE A 286 21.24 17.44 15.96
CA ILE A 286 21.30 17.05 14.55
C ILE A 286 21.67 15.58 14.43
N ALA A 287 22.66 15.09 15.20
CA ALA A 287 23.06 13.68 15.21
C ALA A 287 21.89 12.76 15.63
N ASN A 288 21.13 13.13 16.65
CA ASN A 288 19.98 12.35 17.11
C ASN A 288 18.85 12.32 16.07
N VAL A 289 18.57 13.45 15.41
CA VAL A 289 17.61 13.48 14.27
C VAL A 289 18.11 12.58 13.14
N TYR A 290 19.39 12.69 12.76
CA TYR A 290 19.99 11.86 11.71
C TYR A 290 19.89 10.37 12.04
N ASN A 291 20.23 9.98 13.27
CA ASN A 291 20.20 8.60 13.72
C ASN A 291 18.77 8.00 13.67
N ILE A 292 17.76 8.76 14.08
CA ILE A 292 16.36 8.32 14.03
C ILE A 292 15.90 8.23 12.57
N MET A 293 16.13 9.26 11.77
CA MET A 293 15.69 9.30 10.38
C MET A 293 16.33 8.19 9.52
N ASN A 294 17.54 7.75 9.84
CA ASN A 294 18.22 6.62 9.17
C ASN A 294 18.09 5.29 9.92
N MET A 295 17.33 5.24 11.02
CA MET A 295 17.06 4.00 11.78
C MET A 295 18.35 3.30 12.27
N VAL A 296 19.38 4.09 12.62
CA VAL A 296 20.71 3.58 12.97
C VAL A 296 20.72 2.81 14.30
N LEU A 297 19.96 3.31 15.28
CA LEU A 297 20.02 2.83 16.66
C LEU A 297 19.00 1.73 16.93
N MET A 298 19.42 0.65 17.58
CA MET A 298 18.48 -0.34 18.11
C MET A 298 17.76 0.22 19.34
N LYS A 299 16.47 -0.10 19.49
CA LYS A 299 15.62 0.27 20.65
C LYS A 299 15.32 1.75 20.84
N LYS A 300 15.78 2.62 19.94
CA LYS A 300 15.39 4.03 19.89
C LYS A 300 14.96 4.38 18.49
N ASN A 301 13.70 4.73 18.32
CA ASN A 301 13.11 5.02 17.01
C ASN A 301 12.17 6.26 17.08
N CYS A 302 12.20 7.01 18.18
CA CYS A 302 11.33 8.12 18.42
C CYS A 302 12.10 9.38 18.83
N ILE A 303 11.65 10.54 18.33
CA ILE A 303 12.00 11.86 18.86
C ILE A 303 10.74 12.45 19.50
N LEU A 304 10.85 12.87 20.74
CA LEU A 304 9.77 13.49 21.49
C LEU A 304 10.09 14.97 21.78
N PHE A 305 9.30 15.85 21.18
CA PHE A 305 9.30 17.29 21.47
C PHE A 305 8.18 17.61 22.44
N ARG A 306 8.52 18.00 23.66
CA ARG A 306 7.58 18.32 24.74
C ARG A 306 7.74 19.76 25.17
N GLY A 307 6.65 20.44 25.53
CA GLY A 307 6.70 21.81 26.03
C GLY A 307 5.42 22.60 25.72
N PRO A 308 5.33 23.86 26.16
CA PRO A 308 4.15 24.69 26.01
C PRO A 308 3.83 25.04 24.55
N PRO A 309 2.63 25.55 24.25
CA PRO A 309 2.32 26.12 22.94
C PRO A 309 3.28 27.26 22.57
N ASN A 310 3.45 27.51 21.28
CA ASN A 310 4.33 28.56 20.72
C ASN A 310 5.80 28.41 21.17
N SER A 311 6.31 27.19 21.14
CA SER A 311 7.70 26.86 21.49
C SER A 311 8.54 26.38 20.29
N GLY A 312 7.98 26.29 19.08
CA GLY A 312 8.72 25.84 17.89
C GLY A 312 8.68 24.33 17.61
N LYS A 313 8.14 23.50 18.53
CA LYS A 313 8.08 22.03 18.38
C LYS A 313 7.55 21.57 17.04
N THR A 314 6.32 21.99 16.71
CA THR A 314 5.64 21.58 15.49
C THR A 314 6.31 22.16 14.24
N LEU A 315 6.92 23.35 14.36
CA LEU A 315 7.67 23.99 13.28
C LEU A 315 8.89 23.14 12.90
N LEU A 316 9.70 22.73 13.87
CA LEU A 316 10.84 21.84 13.67
C LEU A 316 10.41 20.44 13.23
N ALA A 317 9.41 19.86 13.89
CA ALA A 317 8.91 18.53 13.54
C ALA A 317 8.46 18.44 12.06
N ASN A 318 7.71 19.44 11.60
CA ASN A 318 7.26 19.50 10.20
C ASN A 318 8.45 19.59 9.23
N SER A 319 9.47 20.40 9.52
CA SER A 319 10.64 20.50 8.64
C SER A 319 11.38 19.17 8.49
N ILE A 320 11.46 18.39 9.58
CA ILE A 320 12.09 17.05 9.56
C ILE A 320 11.27 16.09 8.69
N VAL A 321 9.96 15.97 8.95
CA VAL A 321 9.14 14.96 8.24
C VAL A 321 8.91 15.31 6.78
N GLU A 322 8.76 16.59 6.47
CA GLU A 322 8.55 17.06 5.08
C GLU A 322 9.79 16.84 4.21
N SER A 323 10.99 16.80 4.81
CA SER A 323 12.25 16.47 4.09
C SER A 323 12.36 15.02 3.66
N ALA A 324 11.53 14.13 4.21
CA ALA A 324 11.51 12.70 3.84
C ALA A 324 10.60 12.38 2.66
N LEU A 325 9.92 13.35 2.07
CA LEU A 325 8.95 13.26 0.98
C LEU A 325 7.68 12.49 1.35
N PHE A 326 7.81 11.23 1.77
CA PHE A 326 6.68 10.38 2.21
C PHE A 326 6.59 10.34 3.73
N PHE A 327 5.56 10.98 4.28
CA PHE A 327 5.33 11.02 5.72
C PHE A 327 3.85 10.99 6.06
N ALA A 328 3.53 10.38 7.19
CA ALA A 328 2.22 10.54 7.83
C ALA A 328 2.23 11.72 8.79
N ASN A 329 1.18 12.51 8.77
CA ASN A 329 0.88 13.48 9.83
C ASN A 329 -0.41 13.04 10.51
N VAL A 330 -0.26 12.34 11.64
CA VAL A 330 -1.39 11.82 12.41
C VAL A 330 -1.86 12.92 13.35
N GLN A 331 -2.82 13.70 12.87
CA GLN A 331 -3.51 14.70 13.70
C GLN A 331 -4.67 14.01 14.42
N GLN A 332 -4.85 14.21 15.70
CA GLN A 332 -5.97 13.68 16.46
C GLN A 332 -5.94 12.13 16.66
N MET A 333 -4.80 11.59 17.07
CA MET A 333 -4.79 10.24 17.60
C MET A 333 -5.65 10.22 18.88
N SER A 334 -6.86 9.68 18.75
CA SER A 334 -7.87 9.72 19.82
C SER A 334 -7.67 8.64 20.87
N GLY A 335 -6.87 7.63 20.56
CA GLY A 335 -6.66 6.45 21.40
C GLY A 335 -7.88 5.53 21.51
N ARG A 336 -8.89 5.67 20.63
CA ARG A 336 -10.15 4.92 20.71
C ARG A 336 -10.16 3.67 19.81
N SER A 337 -9.28 3.59 18.83
CA SER A 337 -9.28 2.52 17.84
C SER A 337 -7.87 2.20 17.35
N GLN A 338 -7.58 0.94 17.10
CA GLN A 338 -6.32 0.51 16.47
C GLN A 338 -6.25 0.90 14.99
N PHE A 339 -7.38 1.20 14.33
CA PHE A 339 -7.39 1.70 12.94
C PHE A 339 -6.75 3.08 12.78
N GLU A 340 -6.47 3.79 13.85
CA GLU A 340 -5.77 5.09 13.81
C GLU A 340 -4.34 4.95 13.27
N PHE A 341 -3.75 3.76 13.34
CA PHE A 341 -2.42 3.45 12.79
C PHE A 341 -2.40 3.22 11.28
N GLN A 342 -3.55 3.03 10.64
CA GLN A 342 -3.63 2.74 9.20
C GLN A 342 -2.96 3.81 8.34
N SER A 343 -3.01 5.07 8.73
CA SER A 343 -2.37 6.19 8.01
C SER A 343 -0.83 6.16 8.06
N MET A 344 -0.25 5.34 8.94
CA MET A 344 1.19 5.20 9.10
C MET A 344 1.83 4.25 8.07
N LEU A 345 1.00 3.44 7.41
CA LEU A 345 1.46 2.46 6.41
C LEU A 345 2.05 3.16 5.18
N HIS A 346 3.10 2.57 4.62
CA HIS A 346 3.79 3.07 3.42
C HIS A 346 4.37 4.49 3.58
N GLN A 347 4.82 4.82 4.77
CA GLN A 347 5.45 6.10 5.07
C GLN A 347 6.93 5.93 5.46
N ARG A 348 7.75 6.91 5.11
CA ARG A 348 9.18 6.93 5.46
C ARG A 348 9.41 7.42 6.89
N VAL A 349 8.50 8.29 7.39
CA VAL A 349 8.51 8.83 8.75
C VAL A 349 7.09 9.18 9.17
N ILE A 350 6.83 9.13 10.47
CA ILE A 350 5.52 9.42 11.06
C ILE A 350 5.66 10.62 12.01
N LEU A 351 4.75 11.58 11.89
CA LEU A 351 4.55 12.65 12.87
C LEU A 351 3.22 12.41 13.59
N ILE A 352 3.24 12.35 14.91
CA ILE A 352 2.05 12.38 15.72
C ILE A 352 2.03 13.69 16.51
N ASN A 353 1.03 14.51 16.24
CA ASN A 353 0.87 15.80 16.89
C ASN A 353 -0.21 15.72 17.97
N GLU A 354 0.13 16.08 19.22
CA GLU A 354 -0.75 16.07 20.39
C GLU A 354 -1.51 14.73 20.59
N PRO A 355 -0.81 13.59 20.70
CA PRO A 355 -1.45 12.28 20.82
C PRO A 355 -2.20 12.13 22.15
N LYS A 356 -3.25 11.31 22.12
CA LYS A 356 -3.99 10.83 23.29
C LYS A 356 -3.85 9.31 23.37
N PHE A 357 -2.71 8.83 23.86
CA PHE A 357 -2.51 7.37 24.00
C PHE A 357 -3.41 6.81 25.10
N SER A 358 -4.02 5.68 24.83
CA SER A 358 -4.89 4.93 25.75
C SER A 358 -4.37 3.51 25.93
N ASP A 359 -4.99 2.74 26.81
CA ASP A 359 -4.65 1.32 27.00
C ASP A 359 -4.82 0.47 25.73
N ILE A 360 -5.63 0.93 24.77
CA ILE A 360 -5.82 0.25 23.46
C ILE A 360 -4.60 0.44 22.56
N THR A 361 -3.98 1.61 22.59
CA THR A 361 -2.96 2.03 21.59
C THR A 361 -1.53 1.98 22.14
N ILE A 362 -1.36 2.00 23.47
CA ILE A 362 -0.06 2.22 24.11
C ILE A 362 0.97 1.13 23.79
N GLU A 363 0.58 -0.14 23.73
CA GLU A 363 1.53 -1.22 23.43
C GLU A 363 2.01 -1.15 21.98
N THR A 364 1.13 -0.85 21.04
CA THR A 364 1.50 -0.62 19.63
C THR A 364 2.49 0.54 19.50
N ILE A 365 2.24 1.66 20.19
CA ILE A 365 3.14 2.83 20.19
C ILE A 365 4.50 2.52 20.80
N LYS A 366 4.57 1.78 21.90
CA LYS A 366 5.85 1.35 22.50
C LYS A 366 6.68 0.53 21.50
N ASN A 367 6.05 -0.39 20.78
CA ASN A 367 6.71 -1.21 19.77
C ASN A 367 7.21 -0.35 18.61
N ILE A 368 6.43 0.61 18.13
CA ILE A 368 6.85 1.56 17.08
C ILE A 368 8.02 2.43 17.58
N CYS A 369 7.95 2.95 18.81
CA CYS A 369 9.02 3.75 19.42
C CYS A 369 10.32 2.95 19.63
N GLU A 370 10.21 1.64 19.82
CA GLU A 370 11.35 0.72 19.90
C GLU A 370 11.94 0.38 18.51
N GLY A 371 11.19 0.65 17.44
CA GLY A 371 11.57 0.31 16.07
C GLY A 371 11.27 -1.12 15.68
N GLN A 372 10.27 -1.73 16.31
CA GLN A 372 9.81 -3.06 15.95
C GLN A 372 8.85 -3.01 14.77
N THR A 373 8.79 -4.10 14.03
CA THR A 373 7.76 -4.35 13.03
C THR A 373 6.44 -4.67 13.73
N VAL A 374 5.35 -4.02 13.32
CA VAL A 374 4.05 -4.11 14.00
C VAL A 374 2.95 -4.45 12.99
N ALA A 375 2.08 -5.39 13.35
CA ALA A 375 0.86 -5.64 12.59
C ALA A 375 -0.17 -4.54 12.88
N ILE A 376 -0.69 -3.92 11.82
CA ILE A 376 -1.65 -2.82 11.88
C ILE A 376 -2.99 -3.29 11.33
N ASP A 377 -4.05 -3.06 12.09
CA ASP A 377 -5.41 -3.32 11.66
C ASP A 377 -5.83 -2.32 10.58
N VAL A 378 -6.31 -2.83 9.46
CA VAL A 378 -6.78 -2.04 8.33
C VAL A 378 -8.26 -2.28 8.11
N LYS A 379 -9.04 -1.20 7.96
CA LYS A 379 -10.49 -1.34 7.72
C LYS A 379 -10.75 -2.12 6.43
N TYR A 380 -11.58 -3.14 6.54
CA TYR A 380 -12.03 -3.97 5.42
C TYR A 380 -10.93 -4.78 4.70
N MET A 381 -9.75 -4.91 5.30
CA MET A 381 -8.62 -5.66 4.76
C MET A 381 -8.01 -6.54 5.86
N SER A 382 -7.17 -7.49 5.46
CA SER A 382 -6.29 -8.20 6.41
C SER A 382 -5.27 -7.24 7.00
N ASN A 383 -4.77 -7.57 8.20
CA ASN A 383 -3.73 -6.80 8.86
C ASN A 383 -2.53 -6.61 7.94
N GLN A 384 -2.01 -5.38 7.92
CA GLN A 384 -0.80 -5.05 7.19
C GLN A 384 0.37 -4.84 8.14
N VAL A 385 1.56 -5.03 7.63
CA VAL A 385 2.78 -4.91 8.42
C VAL A 385 3.31 -3.49 8.28
N LEU A 386 3.44 -2.77 9.41
CA LEU A 386 4.21 -1.54 9.50
C LEU A 386 5.66 -1.94 9.78
N PRO A 387 6.59 -1.77 8.84
CA PRO A 387 8.00 -1.99 9.09
C PRO A 387 8.54 -0.96 10.08
N ARG A 388 9.78 -1.12 10.49
CA ARG A 388 10.44 -0.09 11.29
C ARG A 388 10.35 1.26 10.58
N THR A 389 9.64 2.21 11.20
CA THR A 389 9.41 3.55 10.64
C THR A 389 9.71 4.60 11.72
N PRO A 390 10.58 5.59 11.47
CA PRO A 390 10.88 6.67 12.39
C PRO A 390 9.64 7.39 12.87
N LEU A 391 9.60 7.73 14.15
CA LEU A 391 8.49 8.43 14.79
C LEU A 391 8.94 9.75 15.37
N ILE A 392 8.19 10.82 15.09
CA ILE A 392 8.33 12.12 15.75
C ILE A 392 7.02 12.41 16.45
N VAL A 393 7.10 12.80 17.71
CA VAL A 393 5.94 13.13 18.53
C VAL A 393 6.10 14.55 19.07
N THR A 394 5.05 15.35 18.93
CA THR A 394 5.00 16.67 19.58
C THR A 394 3.86 16.70 20.61
N THR A 395 4.09 17.24 21.80
CA THR A 395 3.06 17.31 22.84
C THR A 395 3.23 18.48 23.77
N ASN A 396 2.09 19.02 24.23
CA ASN A 396 2.03 20.03 25.30
C ASN A 396 1.73 19.40 26.68
N ALA A 397 1.40 18.10 26.71
CA ALA A 397 0.93 17.40 27.92
C ALA A 397 1.65 16.05 28.07
N PRO A 398 1.58 15.41 29.24
CA PRO A 398 2.06 14.03 29.41
C PRO A 398 1.39 13.06 28.44
N LEU A 399 2.19 12.21 27.77
CA LEU A 399 1.73 11.33 26.69
C LEU A 399 0.73 10.27 27.17
N CYS A 400 0.95 9.72 28.35
CA CYS A 400 0.18 8.58 28.88
C CYS A 400 -0.97 8.99 29.81
N TYR A 401 -1.49 10.22 29.67
CA TYR A 401 -2.54 10.75 30.55
C TYR A 401 -3.80 9.86 30.59
N TYR A 402 -4.15 9.22 29.49
CA TYR A 402 -5.35 8.38 29.35
C TYR A 402 -5.08 6.88 29.49
N THR A 403 -3.90 6.48 30.02
CA THR A 403 -3.58 5.07 30.28
C THR A 403 -3.72 4.75 31.78
N THR A 404 -4.02 3.49 32.10
CA THR A 404 -4.17 3.01 33.48
C THR A 404 -2.84 3.11 34.22
N ASN A 405 -1.73 2.67 33.65
CA ASN A 405 -0.39 2.65 34.26
C ASN A 405 0.49 3.81 33.72
N ARG A 406 0.05 5.05 33.95
CA ARG A 406 0.68 6.27 33.40
C ARG A 406 2.20 6.31 33.56
N ALA A 407 2.70 6.21 34.80
CA ALA A 407 4.13 6.35 35.10
C ALA A 407 4.98 5.28 34.40
N VAL A 408 4.52 4.03 34.38
CA VAL A 408 5.21 2.91 33.75
C VAL A 408 5.23 3.09 32.24
N ASN A 409 4.09 3.45 31.66
CA ASN A 409 3.96 3.67 30.21
C ASN A 409 4.79 4.86 29.73
N GLU A 410 4.73 5.98 30.48
CA GLU A 410 5.54 7.18 30.19
C GLU A 410 7.03 6.85 30.23
N SER A 411 7.51 6.20 31.30
CA SER A 411 8.91 5.76 31.42
C SER A 411 9.33 4.86 30.27
N ALA A 412 8.47 3.94 29.86
CA ALA A 412 8.75 3.03 28.73
C ALA A 412 8.90 3.78 27.39
N LEU A 413 8.12 4.82 27.14
CA LEU A 413 8.24 5.67 25.95
C LEU A 413 9.50 6.54 25.98
N LEU A 414 9.81 7.15 27.14
CA LEU A 414 10.97 8.02 27.29
C LEU A 414 12.30 7.29 27.03
N VAL A 415 12.44 6.03 27.50
CA VAL A 415 13.64 5.21 27.26
C VAL A 415 13.84 4.92 25.76
N ARG A 416 12.74 4.83 24.98
CA ARG A 416 12.73 4.55 23.54
C ARG A 416 12.82 5.79 22.66
N SER A 417 12.92 6.98 23.30
CA SER A 417 12.88 8.26 22.62
C SER A 417 14.11 9.12 22.94
N TYR A 418 14.46 10.02 22.03
CA TYR A 418 15.20 11.22 22.37
C TYR A 418 14.20 12.30 22.77
N VAL A 419 14.35 12.86 23.96
CA VAL A 419 13.40 13.81 24.53
C VAL A 419 14.01 15.20 24.54
N TYR A 420 13.29 16.17 24.00
CA TYR A 420 13.65 17.59 23.98
C TYR A 420 12.54 18.40 24.63
N GLU A 421 12.90 19.11 25.71
CA GLU A 421 11.99 19.96 26.48
C GLU A 421 12.10 21.39 25.96
N PHE A 422 11.09 21.85 25.29
CA PHE A 422 10.99 23.18 24.72
C PHE A 422 10.40 24.17 25.75
N GLN A 423 10.83 25.40 25.68
CA GLN A 423 10.27 26.51 26.41
C GLN A 423 9.44 27.41 25.51
N GLN A 424 8.56 28.21 26.07
CA GLN A 424 7.77 29.16 25.29
C GLN A 424 8.67 30.24 24.67
N PHE A 425 8.71 30.32 23.36
CA PHE A 425 9.57 31.25 22.63
C PHE A 425 8.73 32.34 21.96
N THR A 426 8.65 33.52 22.60
CA THR A 426 7.79 34.63 22.17
C THR A 426 8.15 35.17 20.78
N ASP A 427 9.44 35.15 20.42
CA ASP A 427 9.93 35.67 19.13
C ASP A 427 9.48 34.86 17.91
N LEU A 428 9.00 33.63 18.13
CA LEU A 428 8.39 32.84 17.06
C LEU A 428 7.20 33.51 16.36
N ARG A 429 6.57 34.52 17.02
CA ARG A 429 5.52 35.33 16.37
C ARG A 429 6.03 36.05 15.12
N ASN A 430 7.35 36.27 15.00
CA ASN A 430 7.99 36.90 13.88
C ASN A 430 8.39 35.93 12.78
N CYS A 431 8.27 34.61 13.03
CA CYS A 431 8.50 33.58 12.04
C CYS A 431 7.24 33.41 11.17
N ILE A 432 7.21 34.12 10.04
CA ILE A 432 6.06 34.10 9.12
C ILE A 432 6.35 33.07 8.02
N GLY A 433 5.98 31.83 8.24
CA GLY A 433 6.16 30.72 7.27
C GLY A 433 6.60 29.44 7.94
N LYS A 434 6.74 28.40 7.16
CA LYS A 434 7.30 27.11 7.58
C LYS A 434 8.80 27.10 7.35
N LEU A 435 9.55 26.38 8.17
CA LEU A 435 10.96 26.12 7.91
C LEU A 435 11.09 25.27 6.62
N HIS A 436 12.05 25.64 5.80
CA HIS A 436 12.32 24.97 4.55
C HIS A 436 12.90 23.56 4.81
N PRO A 437 12.29 22.48 4.30
CA PRO A 437 12.73 21.12 4.62
C PRO A 437 14.16 20.82 4.20
N LEU A 438 14.64 21.42 3.10
CA LEU A 438 16.01 21.21 2.61
C LEU A 438 17.10 21.89 3.47
N MET A 439 16.76 22.67 4.52
CA MET A 439 17.75 23.12 5.49
C MET A 439 18.50 21.96 6.13
N TRP A 440 17.84 20.80 6.28
CA TRP A 440 18.46 19.58 6.83
C TRP A 440 19.59 19.03 5.98
N LYS A 441 19.54 19.24 4.66
CA LYS A 441 20.64 18.88 3.76
C LYS A 441 21.93 19.60 4.14
N GLN A 442 21.85 20.89 4.47
CA GLN A 442 23.02 21.67 4.90
C GLN A 442 23.46 21.28 6.31
N LEU A 443 22.51 21.17 7.26
CA LEU A 443 22.80 20.80 8.67
C LEU A 443 23.52 19.45 8.81
N ILE A 444 23.23 18.50 7.91
CA ILE A 444 23.86 17.16 7.93
C ILE A 444 25.22 17.19 7.21
N SER A 445 25.39 18.03 6.18
CA SER A 445 26.66 18.12 5.44
C SER A 445 27.78 18.76 6.26
N ASP A 446 27.41 19.52 7.31
CA ASP A 446 28.32 20.21 8.23
C ASP A 446 28.82 19.30 9.37
N GLN A 447 28.40 18.01 9.42
CA GLN A 447 28.84 16.99 10.36
C GLN A 447 29.89 16.05 9.75
#